data_2a8abf9f6c120d1e75501401f935fb86
#
_entry.id   2a8abf9f6c120d1e75501401f935fb86
#
_cell.length_a   1.000
_cell.length_b   1.000
_cell.length_c   1.000
_cell.angle_alpha   90.00
_cell.angle_beta   90.00
_cell.angle_gamma   90.00
#
_symmetry.space_group_name_H-M   'P 1'
#
loop_
_entity.id
_entity.type
_entity.pdbx_description
1 polymer ?
#
loop_
_entity_poly.entity_id
_entity_poly.type
_entity_poly.pdbx_seq_one_letter_code
_entity_poly.pdbx_strand_id
1 'polypeptide(L)'
;ELGLEIPVTYDDWETVLTAFKEKKGATAPLWISYDAYAQDESLNAGFGVSYNFFQMDGKVFYGPARQGWKDYLTLMNRWYQKGLIDVDYMTGNSIYADSKMIASGTSGAWFGMYTMPSDLSAKDQNIKVIAVSPPKLNEHDTLHIQKRYSISDNMFYISSRCEHPEIVLKWIDYLFSDEGSRFASYGTEGKTYTLDKDQNPV
;
A
#
# COMPACT_ATOMS: atom_id res chain seq x y z
N GLU A 1 6.41 -0.34 -22.85
CA GLU A 1 6.59 -1.45 -23.80
C GLU A 1 5.25 -2.00 -24.32
N LEU A 2 4.21 -2.09 -23.48
CA LEU A 2 2.90 -2.64 -23.86
C LEU A 2 1.93 -1.57 -24.39
N GLY A 3 2.26 -0.27 -24.30
CA GLY A 3 1.42 0.83 -24.73
C GLY A 3 0.10 0.93 -23.97
N LEU A 4 0.09 0.49 -22.70
CA LEU A 4 -1.10 0.54 -21.84
C LEU A 4 -1.12 1.84 -21.06
N GLU A 5 -2.30 2.38 -20.86
CA GLU A 5 -2.53 3.52 -19.96
C GLU A 5 -2.47 3.06 -18.50
N ILE A 6 -2.29 4.01 -17.58
CA ILE A 6 -2.35 3.75 -16.14
C ILE A 6 -3.78 3.37 -15.77
N PRO A 7 -4.00 2.19 -15.15
CA PRO A 7 -5.35 1.71 -14.86
C PRO A 7 -6.01 2.55 -13.77
N VAL A 8 -7.28 2.90 -13.95
CA VAL A 8 -8.12 3.67 -13.03
C VAL A 8 -9.30 2.83 -12.52
N THR A 9 -9.96 2.12 -13.42
CA THR A 9 -11.12 1.30 -13.10
C THR A 9 -10.75 -0.17 -12.94
N TYR A 10 -11.64 -0.97 -12.35
CA TYR A 10 -11.42 -2.43 -12.29
C TYR A 10 -11.31 -3.06 -13.69
N ASP A 11 -12.00 -2.53 -14.68
CA ASP A 11 -11.92 -3.03 -16.07
C ASP A 11 -10.57 -2.69 -16.71
N ASP A 12 -10.02 -1.50 -16.42
CA ASP A 12 -8.67 -1.15 -16.85
C ASP A 12 -7.64 -2.07 -16.19
N TRP A 13 -7.78 -2.31 -14.88
CA TRP A 13 -6.93 -3.24 -14.15
C TRP A 13 -7.01 -4.65 -14.72
N GLU A 14 -8.20 -5.15 -15.02
CA GLU A 14 -8.37 -6.47 -15.65
C GLU A 14 -7.65 -6.53 -17.01
N THR A 15 -7.71 -5.46 -17.79
CA THR A 15 -7.01 -5.34 -19.07
C THR A 15 -5.49 -5.38 -18.88
N VAL A 16 -4.96 -4.61 -17.94
CA VAL A 16 -3.51 -4.55 -17.64
C VAL A 16 -3.01 -5.91 -17.13
N LEU A 17 -3.72 -6.51 -16.17
CA LEU A 17 -3.34 -7.81 -15.59
C LEU A 17 -3.38 -8.93 -16.64
N THR A 18 -4.39 -8.90 -17.54
CA THR A 18 -4.47 -9.84 -18.66
C THR A 18 -3.27 -9.68 -19.60
N ALA A 19 -2.88 -8.44 -19.89
CA ALA A 19 -1.72 -8.20 -20.73
C ALA A 19 -0.41 -8.64 -20.06
N PHE A 20 -0.27 -8.50 -18.75
CA PHE A 20 0.88 -9.04 -18.01
C PHE A 20 0.94 -10.55 -18.14
N LYS A 21 -0.19 -11.24 -17.98
CA LYS A 21 -0.27 -12.69 -18.14
C LYS A 21 0.09 -13.13 -19.56
N GLU A 22 -0.59 -12.58 -20.55
CA GLU A 22 -0.53 -13.08 -21.93
C GLU A 22 0.71 -12.63 -22.69
N LYS A 23 1.17 -11.39 -22.46
CA LYS A 23 2.26 -10.79 -23.23
C LYS A 23 3.62 -10.82 -22.51
N LYS A 24 3.61 -10.93 -21.19
CA LYS A 24 4.83 -10.98 -20.37
C LYS A 24 5.02 -12.32 -19.68
N GLY A 25 4.04 -13.22 -19.73
CA GLY A 25 4.13 -14.55 -19.10
C GLY A 25 4.04 -14.51 -17.59
N ALA A 26 3.49 -13.43 -17.00
CA ALA A 26 3.32 -13.34 -15.56
C ALA A 26 2.39 -14.44 -15.05
N THR A 27 2.86 -15.26 -14.11
CA THR A 27 2.09 -16.36 -13.51
C THR A 27 1.24 -15.89 -12.33
N ALA A 28 1.60 -14.77 -11.71
CA ALA A 28 0.84 -14.06 -10.69
C ALA A 28 0.73 -12.58 -11.08
N PRO A 29 -0.04 -12.22 -12.15
CA PRO A 29 -0.13 -10.84 -12.64
C PRO A 29 -0.39 -9.83 -11.55
N LEU A 30 -1.32 -10.12 -10.62
CA LEU A 30 -1.54 -9.42 -9.36
C LEU A 30 -1.13 -10.33 -8.20
N TRP A 31 -0.08 -9.97 -7.51
CA TRP A 31 0.31 -10.65 -6.29
C TRP A 31 -0.35 -10.00 -5.07
N ILE A 32 -1.04 -10.81 -4.29
CA ILE A 32 -1.74 -10.40 -3.06
C ILE A 32 -1.26 -11.33 -1.94
N SER A 33 -0.89 -10.77 -0.79
CA SER A 33 -0.65 -11.55 0.43
C SER A 33 -1.89 -11.57 1.30
N TYR A 34 -2.28 -12.75 1.75
CA TYR A 34 -3.39 -12.90 2.69
C TYR A 34 -3.17 -12.14 4.01
N ASP A 35 -1.94 -12.16 4.51
CA ASP A 35 -1.61 -11.62 5.84
C ASP A 35 -1.32 -10.12 5.88
N ALA A 36 -1.14 -9.47 4.74
CA ALA A 36 -0.65 -8.10 4.75
C ALA A 36 -1.63 -7.10 4.12
N TYR A 37 -1.67 -7.08 2.80
CA TYR A 37 -2.31 -5.99 2.08
C TYR A 37 -3.69 -6.35 1.54
N ALA A 38 -4.11 -7.60 1.66
CA ALA A 38 -5.49 -7.98 1.35
C ALA A 38 -6.49 -7.24 2.26
N GLN A 39 -6.03 -6.79 3.43
CA GLN A 39 -6.82 -6.10 4.43
C GLN A 39 -6.64 -4.56 4.42
N ASP A 40 -5.86 -4.00 3.50
CA ASP A 40 -5.62 -2.56 3.44
C ASP A 40 -6.72 -1.77 2.73
N GLU A 41 -7.77 -2.48 2.29
CA GLU A 41 -8.96 -1.96 1.62
C GLU A 41 -8.74 -1.39 0.21
N SER A 42 -7.53 -1.53 -0.35
CA SER A 42 -7.22 -1.00 -1.67
C SER A 42 -8.06 -1.61 -2.79
N LEU A 43 -8.45 -2.89 -2.65
CA LEU A 43 -9.26 -3.58 -3.67
C LEU A 43 -10.76 -3.54 -3.44
N ASN A 44 -11.23 -3.30 -2.24
CA ASN A 44 -12.66 -3.29 -1.92
C ASN A 44 -13.24 -1.87 -1.79
N ALA A 45 -12.38 -0.86 -1.62
CA ALA A 45 -12.80 0.53 -1.45
C ALA A 45 -13.66 1.07 -2.59
N GLY A 46 -13.38 0.67 -3.84
CA GLY A 46 -14.17 1.06 -5.00
C GLY A 46 -15.62 0.55 -4.97
N PHE A 47 -15.90 -0.50 -4.20
CA PHE A 47 -17.26 -1.01 -3.96
C PHE A 47 -17.94 -0.35 -2.75
N GLY A 48 -17.30 0.63 -2.11
CA GLY A 48 -17.83 1.35 -0.96
C GLY A 48 -18.03 0.47 0.27
N VAL A 49 -17.12 -0.49 0.49
CA VAL A 49 -17.18 -1.45 1.60
C VAL A 49 -15.81 -1.61 2.24
N SER A 50 -15.81 -2.12 3.47
CA SER A 50 -14.64 -2.49 4.24
C SER A 50 -14.72 -3.94 4.69
N TYR A 51 -13.59 -4.53 5.10
CA TYR A 51 -13.53 -5.89 5.66
C TYR A 51 -14.27 -6.05 6.97
N ASN A 52 -14.50 -4.95 7.69
CA ASN A 52 -15.05 -4.96 9.03
C ASN A 52 -16.11 -3.86 9.18
N PHE A 53 -16.29 -3.38 10.39
CA PHE A 53 -17.12 -2.21 10.66
C PHE A 53 -16.45 -0.94 10.12
N PHE A 54 -17.23 -0.12 9.44
CA PHE A 54 -16.79 1.18 8.94
C PHE A 54 -17.90 2.21 9.09
N GLN A 55 -17.50 3.47 9.12
CA GLN A 55 -18.42 4.59 9.24
C GLN A 55 -18.47 5.35 7.91
N MET A 56 -19.67 5.63 7.43
CA MET A 56 -19.93 6.47 6.26
C MET A 56 -21.16 7.32 6.54
N ASP A 57 -21.08 8.61 6.31
CA ASP A 57 -22.17 9.58 6.51
C ASP A 57 -22.81 9.50 7.90
N GLY A 58 -21.99 9.38 8.95
CA GLY A 58 -22.44 9.31 10.34
C GLY A 58 -23.09 7.99 10.75
N LYS A 59 -23.13 6.97 9.88
CA LYS A 59 -23.69 5.64 10.15
C LYS A 59 -22.61 4.58 10.15
N VAL A 60 -22.76 3.59 11.02
CA VAL A 60 -21.87 2.43 11.10
C VAL A 60 -22.47 1.29 10.28
N PHE A 61 -21.63 0.67 9.49
CA PHE A 61 -21.95 -0.48 8.66
C PHE A 61 -20.98 -1.63 8.92
N TYR A 62 -21.45 -2.84 8.70
CA TYR A 62 -20.61 -4.03 8.64
C TYR A 62 -20.43 -4.43 7.17
N GLY A 63 -19.19 -4.29 6.66
CA GLY A 63 -18.89 -4.44 5.24
C GLY A 63 -19.35 -5.76 4.63
N PRO A 64 -19.05 -6.93 5.23
CA PRO A 64 -19.47 -8.23 4.70
C PRO A 64 -20.98 -8.41 4.57
N ALA A 65 -21.81 -7.62 5.24
CA ALA A 65 -23.26 -7.64 5.11
C ALA A 65 -23.80 -6.75 3.96
N ARG A 66 -22.93 -6.04 3.26
CA ARG A 66 -23.33 -5.12 2.18
C ARG A 66 -23.29 -5.79 0.81
N GLN A 67 -24.16 -5.34 -0.11
CA GLN A 67 -24.15 -5.81 -1.49
C GLN A 67 -22.79 -5.62 -2.16
N GLY A 68 -22.15 -4.46 -1.96
CA GLY A 68 -20.81 -4.19 -2.52
C GLY A 68 -19.74 -5.22 -2.13
N TRP A 69 -19.89 -5.87 -0.96
CA TRP A 69 -18.99 -6.97 -0.58
C TRP A 69 -19.17 -8.19 -1.46
N LYS A 70 -20.41 -8.54 -1.78
CA LYS A 70 -20.71 -9.65 -2.71
C LYS A 70 -20.17 -9.34 -4.11
N ASP A 71 -20.34 -8.09 -4.55
CA ASP A 71 -19.89 -7.66 -5.87
C ASP A 71 -18.35 -7.69 -5.96
N TYR A 72 -17.68 -7.22 -4.92
CA TYR A 72 -16.23 -7.33 -4.75
C TYR A 72 -15.74 -8.78 -4.83
N LEU A 73 -16.31 -9.67 -4.03
CA LEU A 73 -15.95 -11.10 -4.03
C LEU A 73 -16.22 -11.76 -5.38
N THR A 74 -17.28 -11.35 -6.07
CA THR A 74 -17.60 -11.85 -7.42
C THR A 74 -16.51 -11.45 -8.41
N LEU A 75 -16.04 -10.20 -8.36
CA LEU A 75 -14.94 -9.73 -9.19
C LEU A 75 -13.64 -10.47 -8.85
N MET A 76 -13.29 -10.60 -7.56
CA MET A 76 -12.07 -11.30 -7.15
C MET A 76 -12.08 -12.76 -7.57
N ASN A 77 -13.21 -13.44 -7.44
CA ASN A 77 -13.38 -14.81 -7.93
C ASN A 77 -13.18 -14.88 -9.46
N ARG A 78 -13.75 -13.95 -10.22
CA ARG A 78 -13.55 -13.87 -11.68
C ARG A 78 -12.06 -13.71 -12.02
N TRP A 79 -11.34 -12.82 -11.33
CA TRP A 79 -9.91 -12.61 -11.57
C TRP A 79 -9.09 -13.84 -11.19
N TYR A 80 -9.45 -14.51 -10.09
CA TYR A 80 -8.81 -15.76 -9.69
C TYR A 80 -9.01 -16.86 -10.74
N GLN A 81 -10.23 -17.07 -11.21
CA GLN A 81 -10.55 -18.07 -12.26
C GLN A 81 -9.84 -17.76 -13.58
N LYS A 82 -9.62 -16.49 -13.90
CA LYS A 82 -8.82 -16.06 -15.05
C LYS A 82 -7.30 -16.21 -14.82
N GLY A 83 -6.86 -16.55 -13.63
CA GLY A 83 -5.45 -16.63 -13.25
C GLY A 83 -4.76 -15.26 -13.29
N LEU A 84 -5.48 -14.20 -12.91
CA LEU A 84 -4.94 -12.84 -12.79
C LEU A 84 -4.42 -12.56 -11.38
N ILE A 85 -4.87 -13.34 -10.39
CA ILE A 85 -4.41 -13.31 -9.00
C ILE A 85 -3.55 -14.54 -8.76
N ASP A 86 -2.54 -14.41 -7.91
CA ASP A 86 -1.71 -15.53 -7.49
C ASP A 86 -2.58 -16.69 -6.97
N VAL A 87 -2.39 -17.87 -7.52
CA VAL A 87 -3.16 -19.07 -7.12
C VAL A 87 -2.86 -19.50 -5.68
N ASP A 88 -1.68 -19.18 -5.19
CA ASP A 88 -1.20 -19.51 -3.86
C ASP A 88 -1.38 -18.37 -2.84
N TYR A 89 -2.18 -17.34 -3.15
CA TYR A 89 -2.33 -16.14 -2.30
C TYR A 89 -2.70 -16.45 -0.84
N MET A 90 -3.41 -17.57 -0.59
CA MET A 90 -3.81 -18.00 0.75
C MET A 90 -2.67 -18.60 1.57
N THR A 91 -1.61 -19.05 0.93
CA THR A 91 -0.46 -19.72 1.57
C THR A 91 0.79 -18.85 1.61
N GLY A 92 0.78 -17.74 0.88
CA GLY A 92 1.88 -16.79 0.83
C GLY A 92 2.02 -16.04 2.16
N ASN A 93 3.12 -16.30 2.89
CA ASN A 93 3.41 -15.66 4.19
C ASN A 93 4.26 -14.40 4.05
N SER A 94 4.52 -13.92 2.86
CA SER A 94 5.34 -12.71 2.67
C SER A 94 4.47 -11.47 2.72
N ILE A 95 4.80 -10.56 3.63
CA ILE A 95 4.22 -9.23 3.73
C ILE A 95 4.60 -8.39 2.49
N TYR A 96 5.70 -8.74 1.84
CA TYR A 96 6.23 -8.03 0.68
C TYR A 96 6.28 -8.98 -0.50
N ALA A 97 5.90 -8.47 -1.68
CA ALA A 97 6.24 -9.18 -2.90
C ALA A 97 7.73 -9.45 -2.86
N ASP A 98 8.11 -10.71 -2.93
CA ASP A 98 9.51 -11.06 -2.96
C ASP A 98 10.14 -10.33 -4.16
N SER A 99 11.20 -9.59 -3.93
CA SER A 99 11.92 -8.89 -4.98
C SER A 99 12.32 -9.83 -6.12
N LYS A 100 12.45 -11.13 -5.83
CA LYS A 100 12.69 -12.19 -6.81
C LYS A 100 11.49 -12.40 -7.74
N MET A 101 10.26 -12.39 -7.23
CA MET A 101 9.04 -12.51 -8.05
C MET A 101 8.89 -11.33 -9.01
N ILE A 102 9.25 -10.14 -8.57
CA ILE A 102 9.20 -8.93 -9.38
C ILE A 102 10.31 -8.97 -10.45
N ALA A 103 11.54 -9.23 -10.04
CA ALA A 103 12.69 -9.27 -10.93
C ALA A 103 12.57 -10.37 -11.99
N SER A 104 11.95 -11.51 -11.67
CA SER A 104 11.70 -12.60 -12.62
C SER A 104 10.51 -12.37 -13.55
N GLY A 105 9.74 -11.27 -13.37
CA GLY A 105 8.53 -11.03 -14.13
C GLY A 105 7.36 -11.93 -13.74
N THR A 106 7.44 -12.65 -12.61
CA THR A 106 6.35 -13.50 -12.10
C THR A 106 5.13 -12.68 -11.75
N SER A 107 5.33 -11.47 -11.16
CA SER A 107 4.27 -10.51 -10.85
C SER A 107 4.50 -9.19 -11.56
N GLY A 108 3.42 -8.60 -12.08
CA GLY A 108 3.41 -7.29 -12.70
C GLY A 108 2.80 -6.19 -11.83
N ALA A 109 2.04 -6.57 -10.81
CA ALA A 109 1.40 -5.65 -9.87
C ALA A 109 1.31 -6.27 -8.47
N TRP A 110 1.47 -5.45 -7.43
CA TRP A 110 1.40 -5.89 -6.04
C TRP A 110 1.06 -4.70 -5.11
N PHE A 111 0.72 -5.01 -3.89
CA PHE A 111 0.59 -4.03 -2.81
C PHE A 111 1.90 -3.95 -2.04
N GLY A 112 2.30 -2.74 -1.64
CA GLY A 112 3.56 -2.57 -0.94
C GLY A 112 3.71 -1.21 -0.28
N MET A 113 4.80 -1.04 0.45
CA MET A 113 5.16 0.25 1.03
C MET A 113 5.69 1.20 -0.04
N TYR A 114 5.53 2.51 0.19
CA TYR A 114 6.01 3.56 -0.71
C TYR A 114 7.54 3.57 -0.88
N THR A 115 8.29 2.92 0.01
CA THR A 115 9.75 2.76 -0.08
C THR A 115 10.18 1.64 -1.03
N MET A 116 9.30 0.67 -1.33
CA MET A 116 9.65 -0.48 -2.18
C MET A 116 10.18 -0.13 -3.57
N PRO A 117 9.67 0.88 -4.28
CA PRO A 117 10.24 1.28 -5.57
C PRO A 117 11.72 1.63 -5.51
N SER A 118 12.14 2.36 -4.47
CA SER A 118 13.55 2.71 -4.26
C SER A 118 14.39 1.49 -3.93
N ASP A 119 13.91 0.61 -3.07
CA ASP A 119 14.61 -0.61 -2.67
C ASP A 119 14.79 -1.58 -3.84
N LEU A 120 13.80 -1.69 -4.71
CA LEU A 120 13.86 -2.53 -5.91
C LEU A 120 14.81 -1.94 -6.96
N SER A 121 14.74 -0.64 -7.21
CA SER A 121 15.64 0.05 -8.14
C SER A 121 17.10 0.04 -7.67
N ALA A 122 17.34 0.06 -6.36
CA ALA A 122 18.67 -0.09 -5.80
C ALA A 122 19.26 -1.49 -6.04
N LYS A 123 18.41 -2.53 -6.10
CA LYS A 123 18.83 -3.91 -6.40
C LYS A 123 19.00 -4.17 -7.89
N ASP A 124 18.14 -3.62 -8.71
CA ASP A 124 18.18 -3.70 -10.16
C ASP A 124 17.64 -2.43 -10.81
N GLN A 125 18.52 -1.65 -11.44
CA GLN A 125 18.18 -0.38 -12.10
C GLN A 125 17.23 -0.54 -13.30
N ASN A 126 17.05 -1.75 -13.82
CA ASN A 126 16.10 -2.01 -14.90
C ASN A 126 14.65 -2.15 -14.38
N ILE A 127 14.46 -2.36 -13.09
CA ILE A 127 13.13 -2.43 -12.48
C ILE A 127 12.60 -1.01 -12.32
N LYS A 128 11.56 -0.69 -13.09
CA LYS A 128 10.83 0.58 -13.01
C LYS A 128 9.45 0.32 -12.46
N VAL A 129 9.18 0.91 -11.31
CA VAL A 129 7.91 0.78 -10.59
C VAL A 129 7.24 2.15 -10.52
N ILE A 130 5.95 2.16 -10.73
CA ILE A 130 5.10 3.33 -10.52
C ILE A 130 4.04 3.04 -9.46
N ALA A 131 3.75 4.00 -8.61
CA ALA A 131 2.60 3.92 -7.73
C ALA A 131 1.33 4.30 -8.52
N VAL A 132 0.27 3.51 -8.33
CA VAL A 132 -1.03 3.75 -8.95
C VAL A 132 -2.11 3.79 -7.90
N SER A 133 -3.19 4.53 -8.17
CA SER A 133 -4.33 4.58 -7.26
C SER A 133 -5.06 3.23 -7.22
N PRO A 134 -5.69 2.88 -6.09
CA PRO A 134 -6.61 1.77 -6.03
C PRO A 134 -7.72 1.87 -7.08
N PRO A 135 -8.26 0.73 -7.57
CA PRO A 135 -9.28 0.72 -8.60
C PRO A 135 -10.61 1.31 -8.15
N LYS A 136 -11.35 1.87 -9.09
CA LYS A 136 -12.70 2.43 -8.93
C LYS A 136 -13.70 1.66 -9.78
N LEU A 137 -14.99 1.75 -9.47
CA LEU A 137 -16.05 1.24 -10.35
C LEU A 137 -16.17 2.13 -11.59
N ASN A 138 -16.15 3.46 -11.41
CA ASN A 138 -16.16 4.41 -12.50
C ASN A 138 -15.02 5.42 -12.31
N GLU A 139 -14.50 5.97 -13.38
CA GLU A 139 -13.36 6.89 -13.39
C GLU A 139 -13.55 8.09 -12.44
N HIS A 140 -14.76 8.62 -12.38
CA HIS A 140 -15.07 9.83 -11.59
C HIS A 140 -15.49 9.54 -10.14
N ASP A 141 -15.53 8.28 -9.72
CA ASP A 141 -15.90 7.92 -8.36
C ASP A 141 -14.86 8.42 -7.35
N THR A 142 -15.33 8.81 -6.18
CA THR A 142 -14.46 9.12 -5.04
C THR A 142 -14.19 7.84 -4.25
N LEU A 143 -12.92 7.52 -4.06
CA LEU A 143 -12.54 6.39 -3.21
C LEU A 143 -12.64 6.78 -1.73
N HIS A 144 -13.31 5.95 -0.96
CA HIS A 144 -13.38 6.02 0.48
C HIS A 144 -12.46 4.97 1.10
N ILE A 145 -11.17 5.30 1.18
CA ILE A 145 -10.17 4.44 1.80
C ILE A 145 -10.08 4.77 3.27
N GLN A 146 -10.01 3.76 4.12
CA GLN A 146 -9.82 3.94 5.55
C GLN A 146 -8.51 4.69 5.82
N LYS A 147 -8.60 5.80 6.52
CA LYS A 147 -7.41 6.50 7.00
C LYS A 147 -6.83 5.74 8.19
N ARG A 148 -5.51 5.59 8.22
CA ARG A 148 -4.85 5.17 9.45
C ARG A 148 -5.13 6.18 10.55
N TYR A 149 -5.35 5.69 11.74
CA TYR A 149 -5.46 6.54 12.92
C TYR A 149 -4.15 7.33 13.09
N SER A 150 -4.27 8.61 13.41
CA SER A 150 -3.12 9.46 13.78
C SER A 150 -2.51 9.05 15.13
N ILE A 151 -3.25 8.26 15.91
CA ILE A 151 -2.79 7.66 17.16
C ILE A 151 -2.76 6.16 16.96
N SER A 152 -1.59 5.57 17.07
CA SER A 152 -1.39 4.11 17.04
C SER A 152 -1.04 3.60 18.43
N ASP A 153 -1.10 2.29 18.63
CA ASP A 153 -0.70 1.59 19.84
C ASP A 153 0.83 1.55 20.05
N ASN A 154 1.61 2.08 19.12
CA ASN A 154 3.04 2.30 19.30
C ASN A 154 3.26 3.58 20.12
N MET A 155 3.28 3.42 21.43
CA MET A 155 3.39 4.53 22.38
C MET A 155 4.76 4.52 23.06
N PHE A 156 5.22 5.73 23.43
CA PHE A 156 6.32 5.87 24.35
C PHE A 156 5.84 5.67 25.78
N TYR A 157 6.59 4.93 26.57
CA TYR A 157 6.31 4.73 27.97
C TYR A 157 7.47 5.30 28.80
N ILE A 158 7.16 6.11 29.80
CA ILE A 158 8.14 6.63 30.76
C ILE A 158 8.02 5.81 32.04
N SER A 159 9.13 5.26 32.51
CA SER A 159 9.17 4.51 33.77
C SER A 159 8.69 5.38 34.94
N SER A 160 7.88 4.82 35.82
CA SER A 160 7.49 5.48 37.07
C SER A 160 8.68 5.76 38.01
N ARG A 161 9.85 5.18 37.73
CA ARG A 161 11.12 5.45 38.47
C ARG A 161 11.96 6.54 37.81
N CYS A 162 11.49 7.15 36.71
CA CYS A 162 12.21 8.25 36.08
C CYS A 162 12.18 9.47 37.00
N GLU A 163 13.37 9.98 37.38
CA GLU A 163 13.53 11.13 38.28
C GLU A 163 13.15 12.45 37.57
N HIS A 164 13.27 12.50 36.22
CA HIS A 164 13.07 13.70 35.44
C HIS A 164 12.13 13.42 34.21
N PRO A 165 10.86 13.04 34.42
CA PRO A 165 9.96 12.74 33.33
C PRO A 165 9.68 13.94 32.42
N GLU A 166 9.77 15.17 32.95
CA GLU A 166 9.61 16.41 32.19
C GLU A 166 10.70 16.59 31.11
N ILE A 167 11.92 16.12 31.37
CA ILE A 167 13.01 16.15 30.37
C ILE A 167 12.76 15.15 29.27
N VAL A 168 12.32 13.94 29.63
CA VAL A 168 11.98 12.89 28.66
C VAL A 168 10.82 13.34 27.77
N LEU A 169 9.78 13.96 28.35
CA LEU A 169 8.66 14.49 27.59
C LEU A 169 9.09 15.57 26.60
N LYS A 170 9.93 16.52 27.02
CA LYS A 170 10.48 17.56 26.12
C LYS A 170 11.29 16.96 24.97
N TRP A 171 12.07 15.92 25.24
CA TRP A 171 12.83 15.22 24.20
C TRP A 171 11.91 14.49 23.21
N ILE A 172 10.87 13.81 23.71
CA ILE A 172 9.89 13.15 22.85
C ILE A 172 9.13 14.21 22.02
N ASP A 173 8.66 15.29 22.67
CA ASP A 173 7.93 16.38 22.01
C ASP A 173 8.75 17.06 20.90
N TYR A 174 10.07 17.21 21.11
CA TYR A 174 10.97 17.70 20.07
C TYR A 174 10.93 16.85 18.79
N LEU A 175 10.81 15.51 18.91
CA LEU A 175 10.75 14.61 17.73
C LEU A 175 9.48 14.83 16.89
N PHE A 176 8.44 15.45 17.45
CA PHE A 176 7.21 15.82 16.72
C PHE A 176 7.29 17.23 16.10
N SER A 177 8.34 18.00 16.36
CA SER A 177 8.60 19.26 15.65
C SER A 177 9.13 18.98 14.24
N ASP A 178 9.00 19.95 13.32
CA ASP A 178 9.52 19.83 11.95
C ASP A 178 11.04 19.55 11.95
N GLU A 179 11.78 20.22 12.82
CA GLU A 179 13.22 20.03 12.98
C GLU A 179 13.55 18.65 13.52
N GLY A 180 12.91 18.23 14.63
CA GLY A 180 13.16 16.94 15.27
C GLY A 180 12.74 15.76 14.38
N SER A 181 11.62 15.87 13.67
CA SER A 181 11.17 14.88 12.71
C SER A 181 12.13 14.74 11.54
N ARG A 182 12.64 15.86 11.02
CA ARG A 182 13.64 15.86 9.95
C ARG A 182 14.96 15.26 10.44
N PHE A 183 15.40 15.64 11.63
CA PHE A 183 16.61 15.07 12.25
C PHE A 183 16.49 13.56 12.45
N ALA A 184 15.37 13.07 12.97
CA ALA A 184 15.15 11.64 13.21
C ALA A 184 15.09 10.83 11.91
N SER A 185 14.57 11.42 10.81
CA SER A 185 14.38 10.73 9.54
C SER A 185 15.62 10.78 8.65
N TYR A 186 16.36 11.88 8.63
CA TYR A 186 17.43 12.14 7.67
C TYR A 186 18.79 12.42 8.34
N GLY A 187 18.81 12.70 9.65
CA GLY A 187 20.01 13.03 10.40
C GLY A 187 20.36 14.52 10.35
N THR A 188 21.61 14.85 10.10
CA THR A 188 22.13 16.23 10.14
C THR A 188 22.37 16.77 8.73
N GLU A 189 21.77 17.92 8.42
CA GLU A 189 21.99 18.61 7.16
C GLU A 189 23.48 18.91 6.92
N GLY A 190 23.92 18.69 5.69
CA GLY A 190 25.31 18.84 5.28
C GLY A 190 26.23 17.69 5.69
N LYS A 191 25.73 16.69 6.47
CA LYS A 191 26.47 15.49 6.85
C LYS A 191 25.84 14.20 6.32
N THR A 192 24.55 14.02 6.55
CA THR A 192 23.81 12.80 6.16
C THR A 192 22.83 13.04 5.02
N TYR A 193 22.45 14.27 4.80
CA TYR A 193 21.60 14.68 3.67
C TYR A 193 21.90 16.12 3.26
N THR A 194 21.45 16.49 2.07
CA THR A 194 21.42 17.89 1.58
C THR A 194 19.99 18.25 1.18
N LEU A 195 19.71 19.53 0.97
CA LEU A 195 18.41 19.95 0.46
C LEU A 195 18.50 20.21 -1.05
N ASP A 196 17.49 19.76 -1.78
CA ASP A 196 17.31 20.13 -3.19
C ASP A 196 16.78 21.57 -3.32
N LYS A 197 16.55 22.01 -4.57
CA LYS A 197 16.04 23.37 -4.89
C LYS A 197 14.65 23.63 -4.28
N ASP A 198 13.88 22.60 -3.99
CA ASP A 198 12.53 22.67 -3.46
C ASP A 198 12.51 22.43 -1.93
N GLN A 199 13.69 22.47 -1.28
CA GLN A 199 13.90 22.27 0.16
C GLN A 199 13.54 20.84 0.64
N ASN A 200 13.58 19.85 -0.25
CA ASN A 200 13.40 18.45 0.14
C ASN A 200 14.75 17.81 0.46
N PRO A 201 14.82 16.96 1.50
CA PRO A 201 16.01 16.17 1.79
C PRO A 201 16.34 15.17 0.67
N VAL A 202 17.60 15.14 0.25
CA VAL A 202 18.16 14.25 -0.78
C VAL A 202 19.49 13.65 -0.33
#